data_def09fcd1c69e48b389bbf99831ccdb3
#
_entry.id   def09fcd1c69e48b389bbf99831ccdb3
#
_cell.length_a   1.000
_cell.length_b   1.000
_cell.length_c   1.000
_cell.angle_alpha   90.00
_cell.angle_beta   90.00
_cell.angle_gamma   90.00
#
_symmetry.space_group_name_H-M   'P 1'
#
loop_
_entity.id
_entity.type
_entity.pdbx_description
1 polymer ?
#
loop_
_entity_poly.entity_id
_entity_poly.type
_entity_poly.pdbx_seq_one_letter_code
_entity_poly.pdbx_strand_id
1 'polypeptide(L)'
;MTQEEQMLAWLQRHREHDVIKLITGVRGCGKSALLDSYHAYLLANGVPKDQVLQINLEHPEIRHLHTPEELMDFIDSHVPSGVRVHLLLDEIHELQEFDVALGGLFALKNFDIVATCSNQRPISDRFREYLSGKFVHVEMTSTPFREIPARKNQSFEKRLEDYLLFGTLPYTFKLRDSLADTEVYLGGLWNTILVKDILSRSRMADSRLVERLLERIYVHLGEVESLRKLGADATIEGREAAPNTVESYLQALDESMLVRRVMKYDIFLGELAKSGYCFYLSDLALGRTRYGKFPGIEANAIRNLIYLELCARGGAVHCGRYDGTDFDFVTLNGNRPHCWQYAPELVNERIPTPILSPLKRIPRDVPKTIITRRKLPHRQPAGMNVITLEQFLMSAPTTPIL
;
A
#
# COMPACT_ATOMS: atom_id res chain seq x y z
N MET A 1 -19.63 -3.29 -0.77
CA MET A 1 -18.80 -3.00 -1.95
C MET A 1 -17.38 -3.45 -1.64
N THR A 2 -16.76 -4.19 -2.55
CA THR A 2 -15.33 -4.54 -2.49
C THR A 2 -14.48 -3.32 -2.84
N GLN A 3 -13.16 -3.39 -2.59
CA GLN A 3 -12.23 -2.33 -2.99
C GLN A 3 -12.25 -2.11 -4.51
N GLU A 4 -12.29 -3.19 -5.30
CA GLU A 4 -12.38 -3.11 -6.76
C GLU A 4 -13.67 -2.42 -7.21
N GLU A 5 -14.83 -2.77 -6.63
CA GLU A 5 -16.12 -2.11 -6.92
C GLU A 5 -16.08 -0.62 -6.55
N GLN A 6 -15.44 -0.24 -5.45
CA GLN A 6 -15.29 1.17 -5.05
C GLN A 6 -14.40 1.93 -6.03
N MET A 7 -13.27 1.33 -6.44
CA MET A 7 -12.36 1.90 -7.43
C MET A 7 -13.03 2.07 -8.80
N LEU A 8 -13.79 1.06 -9.24
CA LEU A 8 -14.55 1.14 -10.47
C LEU A 8 -15.60 2.25 -10.40
N ALA A 9 -16.36 2.36 -9.31
CA ALA A 9 -17.30 3.44 -9.09
C ALA A 9 -16.63 4.82 -9.06
N TRP A 10 -15.41 4.90 -8.53
CA TRP A 10 -14.62 6.12 -8.55
C TRP A 10 -14.23 6.52 -9.99
N LEU A 11 -13.75 5.58 -10.80
CA LEU A 11 -13.46 5.82 -12.23
C LEU A 11 -14.71 6.29 -13.00
N GLN A 12 -15.85 5.66 -12.75
CA GLN A 12 -17.13 6.03 -13.35
C GLN A 12 -17.54 7.47 -13.01
N ARG A 13 -17.41 7.88 -11.75
CA ARG A 13 -17.71 9.26 -11.31
C ARG A 13 -16.80 10.30 -11.95
N HIS A 14 -15.54 9.95 -12.23
CA HIS A 14 -14.55 10.86 -12.80
C HIS A 14 -14.45 10.80 -14.33
N ARG A 15 -15.27 9.95 -14.98
CA ARG A 15 -15.26 9.76 -16.44
C ARG A 15 -15.47 11.07 -17.23
N GLU A 16 -16.37 11.92 -16.76
CA GLU A 16 -16.71 13.17 -17.46
C GLU A 16 -15.85 14.37 -16.99
N HIS A 17 -14.96 14.16 -16.04
CA HIS A 17 -14.11 15.22 -15.50
C HIS A 17 -12.83 15.35 -16.33
N ASP A 18 -12.45 16.59 -16.63
CA ASP A 18 -11.18 16.92 -17.29
C ASP A 18 -10.01 16.82 -16.30
N VAL A 19 -9.73 15.60 -15.85
CA VAL A 19 -8.60 15.29 -14.96
C VAL A 19 -8.00 13.93 -15.35
N ILE A 20 -6.72 13.77 -15.15
CA ILE A 20 -6.03 12.47 -15.24
C ILE A 20 -6.38 11.67 -14.00
N LYS A 21 -6.82 10.42 -14.16
CA LYS A 21 -7.07 9.48 -13.08
C LYS A 21 -5.83 8.62 -12.89
N LEU A 22 -5.09 8.86 -11.81
CA LEU A 22 -3.87 8.13 -11.50
C LEU A 22 -4.14 7.11 -10.40
N ILE A 23 -3.84 5.83 -10.67
CA ILE A 23 -3.99 4.72 -9.73
C ILE A 23 -2.61 4.16 -9.43
N THR A 24 -2.17 4.25 -8.19
CA THR A 24 -0.94 3.59 -7.73
C THR A 24 -1.27 2.38 -6.87
N GLY A 25 -0.31 1.49 -6.70
CA GLY A 25 -0.46 0.32 -5.82
C GLY A 25 0.67 -0.68 -6.06
N VAL A 26 1.01 -1.47 -5.05
CA VAL A 26 2.06 -2.48 -5.17
C VAL A 26 1.84 -3.40 -6.37
N ARG A 27 2.91 -3.87 -6.97
CA ARG A 27 2.83 -4.84 -8.09
C ARG A 27 2.00 -6.08 -7.67
N GLY A 28 1.04 -6.45 -8.52
CA GLY A 28 0.15 -7.59 -8.27
C GLY A 28 -1.10 -7.28 -7.44
N CYS A 29 -1.33 -6.04 -6.98
CA CYS A 29 -2.53 -5.68 -6.19
C CYS A 29 -3.84 -5.63 -7.01
N GLY A 30 -3.79 -5.74 -8.35
CA GLY A 30 -4.97 -5.83 -9.22
C GLY A 30 -5.24 -4.63 -10.12
N LYS A 31 -4.30 -3.69 -10.28
CA LYS A 31 -4.47 -2.49 -11.12
C LYS A 31 -4.86 -2.80 -12.57
N SER A 32 -4.15 -3.73 -13.21
CA SER A 32 -4.45 -4.14 -14.58
C SER A 32 -5.85 -4.75 -14.70
N ALA A 33 -6.26 -5.60 -13.74
CA ALA A 33 -7.61 -6.17 -13.70
C ALA A 33 -8.68 -5.07 -13.53
N LEU A 34 -8.40 -4.03 -12.75
CA LEU A 34 -9.29 -2.87 -12.63
C LEU A 34 -9.42 -2.12 -13.97
N LEU A 35 -8.32 -1.95 -14.73
CA LEU A 35 -8.39 -1.37 -16.08
C LEU A 35 -9.22 -2.24 -17.02
N ASP A 36 -9.06 -3.56 -16.99
CA ASP A 36 -9.86 -4.51 -17.77
C ASP A 36 -11.35 -4.40 -17.42
N SER A 37 -11.68 -4.31 -16.14
CA SER A 37 -13.05 -4.13 -15.65
C SER A 37 -13.62 -2.78 -16.10
N TYR A 38 -12.82 -1.71 -16.09
CA TYR A 38 -13.25 -0.40 -16.56
C TYR A 38 -13.42 -0.35 -18.09
N HIS A 39 -12.51 -1.00 -18.84
CA HIS A 39 -12.63 -1.17 -20.29
C HIS A 39 -13.96 -1.87 -20.64
N ALA A 40 -14.23 -3.01 -20.01
CA ALA A 40 -15.49 -3.74 -20.21
C ALA A 40 -16.71 -2.88 -19.86
N TYR A 41 -16.64 -2.10 -18.78
CA TYR A 41 -17.70 -1.15 -18.43
C TYR A 41 -17.93 -0.10 -19.51
N LEU A 42 -16.89 0.50 -20.08
CA LEU A 42 -17.01 1.51 -21.15
C LEU A 42 -17.74 0.93 -22.37
N LEU A 43 -17.33 -0.25 -22.83
CA LEU A 43 -17.97 -0.93 -23.97
C LEU A 43 -19.44 -1.28 -23.68
N ALA A 44 -19.74 -1.79 -22.47
CA ALA A 44 -21.11 -2.13 -22.07
C ALA A 44 -22.02 -0.89 -21.95
N ASN A 45 -21.44 0.31 -21.77
CA ASN A 45 -22.17 1.58 -21.70
C ASN A 45 -22.11 2.37 -23.02
N GLY A 46 -21.89 1.67 -24.15
CA GLY A 46 -22.05 2.22 -25.48
C GLY A 46 -20.90 3.03 -26.04
N VAL A 47 -19.71 3.00 -25.40
CA VAL A 47 -18.50 3.60 -25.98
C VAL A 47 -18.05 2.73 -27.15
N PRO A 48 -17.86 3.29 -28.36
CA PRO A 48 -17.34 2.54 -29.50
C PRO A 48 -15.95 1.95 -29.20
N LYS A 49 -15.70 0.73 -29.71
CA LYS A 49 -14.44 0.02 -29.43
C LYS A 49 -13.20 0.79 -29.90
N ASP A 50 -13.28 1.52 -31.01
CA ASP A 50 -12.22 2.37 -31.55
C ASP A 50 -11.99 3.65 -30.75
N GLN A 51 -12.84 3.96 -29.79
CA GLN A 51 -12.69 5.08 -28.84
C GLN A 51 -12.18 4.63 -27.45
N VAL A 52 -11.78 3.36 -27.28
CA VAL A 52 -11.15 2.87 -26.07
C VAL A 52 -9.81 2.24 -26.42
N LEU A 53 -8.72 2.89 -26.04
CA LEU A 53 -7.37 2.39 -26.26
C LEU A 53 -6.73 2.01 -24.92
N GLN A 54 -6.43 0.74 -24.74
CA GLN A 54 -5.71 0.24 -23.54
C GLN A 54 -4.31 -0.19 -23.94
N ILE A 55 -3.30 0.37 -23.28
CA ILE A 55 -1.88 0.14 -23.54
C ILE A 55 -1.23 -0.33 -22.24
N ASN A 56 -0.60 -1.52 -22.26
CA ASN A 56 0.26 -1.97 -21.17
C ASN A 56 1.72 -1.77 -21.58
N LEU A 57 2.37 -0.78 -20.97
CA LEU A 57 3.75 -0.38 -21.30
C LEU A 57 4.83 -1.42 -20.91
N GLU A 58 4.47 -2.46 -20.14
CA GLU A 58 5.34 -3.61 -19.90
C GLU A 58 5.23 -4.71 -20.98
N HIS A 59 4.22 -4.63 -21.88
CA HIS A 59 4.00 -5.68 -22.86
C HIS A 59 5.17 -5.75 -23.87
N PRO A 60 5.70 -6.95 -24.19
CA PRO A 60 6.87 -7.10 -25.06
C PRO A 60 6.74 -6.43 -26.42
N GLU A 61 5.54 -6.42 -27.01
CA GLU A 61 5.28 -5.81 -28.32
C GLU A 61 5.34 -4.28 -28.30
N ILE A 62 5.19 -3.66 -27.14
CA ILE A 62 5.13 -2.20 -26.95
C ILE A 62 6.42 -1.68 -26.31
N ARG A 63 7.42 -2.55 -26.07
CA ARG A 63 8.70 -2.18 -25.45
C ARG A 63 9.50 -1.13 -26.21
N HIS A 64 9.15 -0.82 -27.44
CA HIS A 64 9.77 0.24 -28.23
C HIS A 64 9.26 1.63 -27.87
N LEU A 65 8.16 1.75 -27.09
CA LEU A 65 7.65 3.02 -26.64
C LEU A 65 8.40 3.46 -25.36
N HIS A 66 9.44 4.27 -25.52
CA HIS A 66 10.27 4.76 -24.43
C HIS A 66 10.10 6.24 -24.13
N THR A 67 9.64 7.02 -25.14
CA THR A 67 9.55 8.47 -25.07
C THR A 67 8.11 8.96 -25.21
N PRO A 68 7.79 10.18 -24.76
CA PRO A 68 6.49 10.81 -24.97
C PRO A 68 6.08 10.86 -26.44
N GLU A 69 7.02 11.15 -27.35
CA GLU A 69 6.78 11.26 -28.77
C GLU A 69 6.37 9.92 -29.37
N GLU A 70 7.09 8.83 -29.06
CA GLU A 70 6.77 7.48 -29.52
C GLU A 70 5.38 7.03 -29.05
N LEU A 71 5.01 7.37 -27.80
CA LEU A 71 3.67 7.11 -27.28
C LEU A 71 2.59 7.89 -28.05
N MET A 72 2.84 9.16 -28.33
CA MET A 72 1.92 10.02 -29.09
C MET A 72 1.71 9.48 -30.50
N ASP A 73 2.78 9.16 -31.23
CA ASP A 73 2.72 8.60 -32.57
C ASP A 73 1.96 7.28 -32.60
N PHE A 74 2.17 6.44 -31.57
CA PHE A 74 1.43 5.19 -31.41
C PHE A 74 -0.08 5.45 -31.21
N ILE A 75 -0.45 6.36 -30.32
CA ILE A 75 -1.85 6.72 -30.06
C ILE A 75 -2.48 7.26 -31.34
N ASP A 76 -1.86 8.22 -32.02
CA ASP A 76 -2.40 8.86 -33.22
C ASP A 76 -2.64 7.86 -34.37
N SER A 77 -1.83 6.78 -34.43
CA SER A 77 -2.01 5.72 -35.42
C SER A 77 -3.13 4.71 -35.09
N HIS A 78 -3.62 4.69 -33.83
CA HIS A 78 -4.61 3.69 -33.36
C HIS A 78 -5.98 4.26 -33.01
N VAL A 79 -6.13 5.60 -32.97
CA VAL A 79 -7.38 6.23 -32.57
C VAL A 79 -7.92 7.14 -33.69
N PRO A 80 -9.26 7.27 -33.82
CA PRO A 80 -9.84 8.17 -34.80
C PRO A 80 -9.62 9.64 -34.40
N SER A 81 -9.33 10.49 -35.40
CA SER A 81 -9.14 11.91 -35.18
C SER A 81 -10.46 12.64 -34.86
N GLY A 82 -10.42 13.63 -33.99
CA GLY A 82 -11.55 14.52 -33.72
C GLY A 82 -12.65 13.95 -32.84
N VAL A 83 -12.45 12.79 -32.23
CA VAL A 83 -13.37 12.19 -31.28
C VAL A 83 -12.75 12.08 -29.88
N ARG A 84 -13.58 11.97 -28.85
CA ARG A 84 -13.10 11.71 -27.50
C ARG A 84 -12.70 10.25 -27.35
N VAL A 85 -11.51 9.98 -26.84
CA VAL A 85 -10.94 8.64 -26.64
C VAL A 85 -10.69 8.40 -25.16
N HIS A 86 -11.08 7.23 -24.68
CA HIS A 86 -10.70 6.73 -23.35
C HIS A 86 -9.35 6.03 -23.43
N LEU A 87 -8.33 6.62 -22.82
CA LEU A 87 -6.97 6.15 -22.85
C LEU A 87 -6.61 5.49 -21.50
N LEU A 88 -6.42 4.16 -21.53
CA LEU A 88 -6.10 3.35 -20.37
C LEU A 88 -4.63 2.93 -20.44
N LEU A 89 -3.77 3.61 -19.65
CA LEU A 89 -2.31 3.42 -19.67
C LEU A 89 -1.88 2.59 -18.45
N ASP A 90 -1.53 1.33 -18.68
CA ASP A 90 -1.05 0.46 -17.61
C ASP A 90 0.47 0.56 -17.46
N GLU A 91 0.95 0.70 -16.20
CA GLU A 91 2.36 0.83 -15.83
C GLU A 91 3.07 2.01 -16.52
N ILE A 92 2.43 3.21 -16.49
CA ILE A 92 2.91 4.43 -17.16
C ILE A 92 4.36 4.81 -16.79
N HIS A 93 4.84 4.41 -15.63
CA HIS A 93 6.19 4.68 -15.16
C HIS A 93 7.30 3.93 -15.93
N GLU A 94 6.95 3.02 -16.83
CA GLU A 94 7.92 2.41 -17.76
C GLU A 94 8.32 3.40 -18.87
N LEU A 95 7.49 4.41 -19.14
CA LEU A 95 7.82 5.48 -20.07
C LEU A 95 8.79 6.50 -19.43
N GLN A 96 9.82 6.90 -20.14
CA GLN A 96 10.67 8.03 -19.74
C GLN A 96 9.85 9.33 -19.83
N GLU A 97 10.07 10.26 -18.90
CA GLU A 97 9.34 11.53 -18.86
C GLU A 97 7.81 11.39 -18.98
N PHE A 98 7.25 10.35 -18.34
CA PHE A 98 5.81 10.07 -18.37
C PHE A 98 4.96 11.25 -17.85
N ASP A 99 5.51 12.11 -17.02
CA ASP A 99 4.91 13.36 -16.59
C ASP A 99 4.68 14.31 -17.78
N VAL A 100 5.66 14.43 -18.68
CA VAL A 100 5.56 15.21 -19.92
C VAL A 100 4.52 14.59 -20.86
N ALA A 101 4.54 13.26 -21.04
CA ALA A 101 3.56 12.55 -21.84
C ALA A 101 2.12 12.79 -21.36
N LEU A 102 1.87 12.58 -20.07
CA LEU A 102 0.54 12.81 -19.48
C LEU A 102 0.10 14.27 -19.59
N GLY A 103 1.03 15.22 -19.41
CA GLY A 103 0.77 16.66 -19.58
C GLY A 103 0.40 17.02 -21.01
N GLY A 104 1.10 16.47 -22.01
CA GLY A 104 0.84 16.63 -23.43
C GLY A 104 -0.53 16.08 -23.82
N LEU A 105 -0.82 14.83 -23.47
CA LEU A 105 -2.11 14.18 -23.71
C LEU A 105 -3.27 14.96 -23.06
N PHE A 106 -3.09 15.42 -21.83
CA PHE A 106 -4.09 16.22 -21.13
C PHE A 106 -4.38 17.55 -21.84
N ALA A 107 -3.36 18.18 -22.42
CA ALA A 107 -3.49 19.46 -23.12
C ALA A 107 -4.33 19.37 -24.41
N LEU A 108 -4.39 18.19 -25.05
CA LEU A 108 -5.16 17.95 -26.27
C LEU A 108 -6.69 17.92 -26.05
N LYS A 109 -7.16 17.78 -24.80
CA LYS A 109 -8.58 17.86 -24.41
C LYS A 109 -9.51 16.77 -24.98
N ASN A 110 -9.02 15.91 -25.86
CA ASN A 110 -9.81 14.83 -26.49
C ASN A 110 -9.61 13.48 -25.81
N PHE A 111 -8.78 13.39 -24.77
CA PHE A 111 -8.51 12.15 -24.03
C PHE A 111 -9.12 12.15 -22.63
N ASP A 112 -9.78 11.05 -22.29
CA ASP A 112 -10.15 10.67 -20.93
C ASP A 112 -9.09 9.69 -20.40
N ILE A 113 -8.16 10.18 -19.57
CA ILE A 113 -6.92 9.45 -19.23
C ILE A 113 -7.06 8.76 -17.89
N VAL A 114 -6.85 7.43 -17.90
CA VAL A 114 -6.63 6.61 -16.70
C VAL A 114 -5.24 6.00 -16.78
N ALA A 115 -4.39 6.25 -15.81
CA ALA A 115 -3.04 5.72 -15.77
C ALA A 115 -2.80 4.93 -14.49
N THR A 116 -2.10 3.78 -14.58
CA THR A 116 -1.67 3.01 -13.42
C THR A 116 -0.17 3.05 -13.24
N CYS A 117 0.28 2.81 -12.01
CA CYS A 117 1.69 2.74 -11.68
C CYS A 117 1.95 1.81 -10.49
N SER A 118 2.95 0.95 -10.59
CA SER A 118 3.40 0.07 -9.49
C SER A 118 4.40 0.74 -8.55
N ASN A 119 4.57 2.06 -8.62
CA ASN A 119 5.49 2.78 -7.76
C ASN A 119 4.95 4.19 -7.43
N GLN A 120 5.50 4.83 -6.38
CA GLN A 120 5.05 6.16 -5.92
C GLN A 120 5.73 7.33 -6.63
N ARG A 121 6.66 7.11 -7.55
CA ARG A 121 7.34 8.21 -8.28
C ARG A 121 6.39 9.16 -8.99
N PRO A 122 5.26 8.70 -9.57
CA PRO A 122 4.28 9.60 -10.18
C PRO A 122 3.63 10.60 -9.20
N ILE A 123 3.82 10.41 -7.89
CA ILE A 123 3.34 11.35 -6.88
C ILE A 123 4.48 12.15 -6.24
N SER A 124 5.68 12.14 -6.85
CA SER A 124 6.81 12.99 -6.44
C SER A 124 6.46 14.47 -6.51
N ASP A 125 7.20 15.30 -5.79
CA ASP A 125 6.98 16.75 -5.78
C ASP A 125 7.07 17.34 -7.20
N ARG A 126 8.02 16.88 -8.03
CA ARG A 126 8.14 17.28 -9.44
C ARG A 126 6.87 17.00 -10.24
N PHE A 127 6.32 15.79 -10.11
CA PHE A 127 5.07 15.39 -10.80
C PHE A 127 3.88 16.23 -10.32
N ARG A 128 3.75 16.40 -9.00
CA ARG A 128 2.70 17.23 -8.41
C ARG A 128 2.78 18.68 -8.85
N GLU A 129 3.97 19.24 -8.94
CA GLU A 129 4.19 20.61 -9.41
C GLU A 129 3.79 20.74 -10.89
N TYR A 130 4.28 19.83 -11.76
CA TYR A 130 4.03 19.87 -13.20
C TYR A 130 2.56 19.65 -13.57
N LEU A 131 1.89 18.71 -12.91
CA LEU A 131 0.48 18.35 -13.15
C LEU A 131 -0.47 18.90 -12.09
N SER A 132 -0.10 19.95 -11.37
CA SER A 132 -0.91 20.56 -10.32
C SER A 132 -2.32 20.89 -10.82
N GLY A 133 -3.34 20.42 -10.12
CA GLY A 133 -4.75 20.63 -10.47
C GLY A 133 -5.25 19.87 -11.71
N LYS A 134 -4.40 19.04 -12.36
CA LYS A 134 -4.74 18.29 -13.58
C LYS A 134 -4.99 16.81 -13.34
N PHE A 135 -4.77 16.29 -12.13
CA PHE A 135 -4.96 14.88 -11.82
C PHE A 135 -5.66 14.66 -10.49
N VAL A 136 -6.33 13.53 -10.39
CA VAL A 136 -6.82 12.94 -9.15
C VAL A 136 -6.08 11.63 -8.93
N HIS A 137 -5.75 11.32 -7.68
CA HIS A 137 -4.94 10.16 -7.33
C HIS A 137 -5.65 9.29 -6.32
N VAL A 138 -5.55 7.99 -6.52
CA VAL A 138 -6.00 6.97 -5.58
C VAL A 138 -4.96 5.86 -5.48
N GLU A 139 -4.75 5.35 -4.26
CA GLU A 139 -3.91 4.20 -4.03
C GLU A 139 -4.75 2.93 -3.87
N MET A 140 -4.45 1.91 -4.69
CA MET A 140 -5.02 0.58 -4.57
C MET A 140 -4.14 -0.26 -3.65
N THR A 141 -4.65 -0.61 -2.48
CA THR A 141 -3.94 -1.48 -1.53
C THR A 141 -4.10 -2.96 -1.94
N SER A 142 -3.36 -3.85 -1.31
CA SER A 142 -3.68 -5.29 -1.36
C SER A 142 -5.09 -5.54 -0.79
N THR A 143 -5.70 -6.66 -1.15
CA THR A 143 -7.11 -6.95 -0.82
C THR A 143 -7.37 -6.90 0.69
N PRO A 144 -8.33 -6.09 1.17
CA PRO A 144 -8.69 -6.04 2.58
C PRO A 144 -9.12 -7.40 3.13
N PHE A 145 -8.82 -7.71 4.39
CA PHE A 145 -9.06 -9.02 5.01
C PHE A 145 -10.50 -9.51 4.83
N ARG A 146 -11.48 -8.64 5.02
CA ARG A 146 -12.91 -8.97 4.89
C ARG A 146 -13.30 -9.42 3.47
N GLU A 147 -12.57 -8.93 2.44
CA GLU A 147 -12.86 -9.16 1.02
C GLU A 147 -12.16 -10.43 0.48
N ILE A 148 -11.23 -10.99 1.25
CA ILE A 148 -10.58 -12.24 0.92
C ILE A 148 -11.63 -13.36 0.83
N PRO A 149 -11.74 -14.09 -0.29
CA PRO A 149 -12.72 -15.15 -0.44
C PRO A 149 -12.57 -16.20 0.68
N ALA A 150 -13.62 -16.41 1.48
CA ALA A 150 -13.63 -17.41 2.53
C ALA A 150 -13.87 -18.81 1.94
N ARG A 151 -13.22 -19.83 2.51
CA ARG A 151 -13.55 -21.23 2.22
C ARG A 151 -14.82 -21.62 2.99
N LYS A 152 -15.55 -22.61 2.47
CA LYS A 152 -16.78 -23.09 3.12
C LYS A 152 -16.53 -23.50 4.57
N ASN A 153 -17.32 -22.94 5.50
CA ASN A 153 -17.25 -23.21 6.94
C ASN A 153 -15.88 -22.90 7.58
N GLN A 154 -15.13 -21.93 7.05
CA GLN A 154 -13.83 -21.52 7.59
C GLN A 154 -14.01 -20.65 8.84
N SER A 155 -13.34 -21.02 9.96
CA SER A 155 -13.29 -20.18 11.16
C SER A 155 -12.45 -18.93 10.94
N PHE A 156 -12.62 -17.91 11.80
CA PHE A 156 -11.81 -16.70 11.75
C PHE A 156 -10.31 -17.03 11.91
N GLU A 157 -9.94 -17.86 12.86
CA GLU A 157 -8.55 -18.28 13.10
C GLU A 157 -7.93 -18.92 11.86
N LYS A 158 -8.66 -19.83 11.21
CA LYS A 158 -8.18 -20.46 9.99
C LYS A 158 -8.06 -19.49 8.83
N ARG A 159 -8.97 -18.51 8.74
CA ARG A 159 -8.88 -17.44 7.76
C ARG A 159 -7.69 -16.52 8.00
N LEU A 160 -7.38 -16.25 9.27
CA LEU A 160 -6.20 -15.47 9.65
C LEU A 160 -4.89 -16.23 9.36
N GLU A 161 -4.85 -17.54 9.61
CA GLU A 161 -3.73 -18.40 9.20
C GLU A 161 -3.53 -18.37 7.68
N ASP A 162 -4.59 -18.51 6.90
CA ASP A 162 -4.53 -18.46 5.44
C ASP A 162 -4.04 -17.06 4.97
N TYR A 163 -4.47 -15.97 5.61
CA TYR A 163 -3.94 -14.65 5.35
C TYR A 163 -2.42 -14.59 5.53
N LEU A 164 -1.91 -15.11 6.65
CA LEU A 164 -0.48 -15.12 6.96
C LEU A 164 0.33 -16.02 6.00
N LEU A 165 -0.30 -17.05 5.43
CA LEU A 165 0.34 -18.00 4.53
C LEU A 165 0.32 -17.55 3.07
N PHE A 166 -0.84 -17.15 2.58
CA PHE A 166 -1.09 -16.91 1.16
C PHE A 166 -1.09 -15.42 0.78
N GLY A 167 -1.14 -14.53 1.79
CA GLY A 167 -1.24 -13.08 1.56
C GLY A 167 -2.60 -12.63 1.03
N THR A 168 -2.59 -11.45 0.44
CA THR A 168 -3.80 -10.73 0.01
C THR A 168 -3.76 -10.27 -1.45
N LEU A 169 -2.72 -10.63 -2.19
CA LEU A 169 -2.65 -10.32 -3.60
C LEU A 169 -3.69 -11.16 -4.37
N PRO A 170 -4.51 -10.56 -5.26
CA PRO A 170 -5.66 -11.26 -5.88
C PRO A 170 -5.30 -12.57 -6.57
N TYR A 171 -4.14 -12.68 -7.22
CA TYR A 171 -3.75 -13.90 -7.92
C TYR A 171 -3.47 -15.06 -6.97
N THR A 172 -3.01 -14.82 -5.73
CA THR A 172 -2.78 -15.88 -4.74
C THR A 172 -4.09 -16.61 -4.38
N PHE A 173 -5.25 -15.96 -4.55
CA PHE A 173 -6.55 -16.59 -4.30
C PHE A 173 -6.83 -17.78 -5.23
N LYS A 174 -6.25 -17.76 -6.43
CA LYS A 174 -6.33 -18.87 -7.39
C LYS A 174 -5.37 -20.00 -7.05
N LEU A 175 -4.33 -19.74 -6.26
CA LEU A 175 -3.26 -20.68 -5.91
C LEU A 175 -3.38 -21.28 -4.51
N ARG A 176 -4.41 -20.92 -3.74
CA ARG A 176 -4.56 -21.32 -2.31
C ARG A 176 -4.62 -22.80 -2.03
N ASP A 177 -4.87 -23.62 -3.05
CA ASP A 177 -4.89 -25.08 -2.87
C ASP A 177 -3.48 -25.69 -2.84
N SER A 178 -2.48 -24.93 -3.28
CA SER A 178 -1.07 -25.31 -3.27
C SER A 178 -0.20 -24.18 -2.67
N LEU A 179 0.35 -24.44 -1.48
CA LEU A 179 1.30 -23.50 -0.88
C LEU A 179 2.57 -23.38 -1.74
N ALA A 180 3.03 -24.50 -2.32
CA ALA A 180 4.21 -24.49 -3.18
C ALA A 180 4.03 -23.59 -4.42
N ASP A 181 2.88 -23.68 -5.11
CA ASP A 181 2.61 -22.81 -6.26
C ASP A 181 2.51 -21.33 -5.86
N THR A 182 1.90 -21.07 -4.69
CA THR A 182 1.85 -19.72 -4.13
C THR A 182 3.24 -19.19 -3.83
N GLU A 183 4.12 -19.98 -3.24
CA GLU A 183 5.51 -19.59 -2.93
C GLU A 183 6.33 -19.35 -4.20
N VAL A 184 6.15 -20.16 -5.24
CA VAL A 184 6.79 -19.92 -6.55
C VAL A 184 6.32 -18.59 -7.15
N TYR A 185 5.02 -18.33 -7.16
CA TYR A 185 4.46 -17.08 -7.65
C TYR A 185 4.98 -15.86 -6.88
N LEU A 186 4.88 -15.89 -5.54
CA LEU A 186 5.32 -14.79 -4.68
C LEU A 186 6.83 -14.56 -4.75
N GLY A 187 7.62 -15.63 -4.87
CA GLY A 187 9.07 -15.54 -5.08
C GLY A 187 9.43 -14.87 -6.41
N GLY A 188 8.73 -15.22 -7.49
CA GLY A 188 8.86 -14.56 -8.79
C GLY A 188 8.47 -13.07 -8.74
N LEU A 189 7.37 -12.75 -8.06
CA LEU A 189 6.92 -11.37 -7.87
C LEU A 189 7.92 -10.55 -7.03
N TRP A 190 8.43 -11.13 -5.91
CA TRP A 190 9.47 -10.51 -5.10
C TRP A 190 10.70 -10.14 -5.92
N ASN A 191 11.22 -11.11 -6.70
CA ASN A 191 12.37 -10.88 -7.57
C ASN A 191 12.10 -9.79 -8.62
N THR A 192 10.90 -9.75 -9.18
CA THR A 192 10.51 -8.71 -10.14
C THR A 192 10.52 -7.33 -9.49
N ILE A 193 9.92 -7.16 -8.30
CA ILE A 193 9.94 -5.91 -7.56
C ILE A 193 11.38 -5.51 -7.20
N LEU A 194 12.17 -6.46 -6.67
CA LEU A 194 13.55 -6.19 -6.28
C LEU A 194 14.40 -5.71 -7.47
N VAL A 195 14.34 -6.41 -8.59
CA VAL A 195 15.18 -6.11 -9.76
C VAL A 195 14.65 -4.91 -10.53
N LYS A 196 13.36 -4.89 -10.90
CA LYS A 196 12.80 -3.84 -11.75
C LYS A 196 12.48 -2.55 -11.00
N ASP A 197 11.87 -2.65 -9.82
CA ASP A 197 11.32 -1.48 -9.15
C ASP A 197 12.30 -0.85 -8.15
N ILE A 198 13.29 -1.62 -7.66
CA ILE A 198 14.27 -1.15 -6.68
C ILE A 198 15.67 -1.00 -7.32
N LEU A 199 16.30 -2.09 -7.73
CA LEU A 199 17.72 -2.09 -8.15
C LEU A 199 17.97 -1.41 -9.48
N SER A 200 17.15 -1.64 -10.51
CA SER A 200 17.36 -1.08 -11.84
C SER A 200 17.20 0.44 -11.90
N ARG A 201 16.37 0.99 -11.02
CA ARG A 201 15.97 2.41 -11.03
C ARG A 201 16.78 3.29 -10.09
N SER A 202 17.38 2.68 -9.11
CA SER A 202 18.32 3.37 -8.22
C SER A 202 19.74 3.00 -8.63
N ARG A 203 20.64 3.98 -8.65
CA ARG A 203 22.09 3.71 -8.85
C ARG A 203 22.68 2.91 -7.66
N MET A 204 21.90 1.99 -7.11
CA MET A 204 22.24 1.20 -5.95
C MET A 204 23.06 -0.01 -6.38
N ALA A 205 24.31 -0.03 -5.96
CA ALA A 205 25.26 -1.05 -6.38
C ALA A 205 25.19 -2.34 -5.54
N ASP A 206 24.58 -2.32 -4.33
CA ASP A 206 24.67 -3.46 -3.40
C ASP A 206 23.29 -4.05 -3.06
N SER A 207 22.92 -5.11 -3.81
CA SER A 207 21.70 -5.88 -3.54
C SER A 207 21.68 -6.56 -2.18
N ARG A 208 22.86 -6.86 -1.59
CA ARG A 208 22.97 -7.50 -0.27
C ARG A 208 22.51 -6.53 0.83
N LEU A 209 22.80 -5.21 0.67
CA LEU A 209 22.32 -4.21 1.62
C LEU A 209 20.79 -4.09 1.59
N VAL A 210 20.19 -4.09 0.38
CA VAL A 210 18.73 -4.10 0.23
C VAL A 210 18.11 -5.30 0.96
N GLU A 211 18.66 -6.50 0.72
CA GLU A 211 18.14 -7.74 1.32
C GLU A 211 18.27 -7.72 2.86
N ARG A 212 19.37 -7.23 3.42
CA ARG A 212 19.53 -7.10 4.87
C ARG A 212 18.57 -6.08 5.48
N LEU A 213 18.37 -4.94 4.83
CA LEU A 213 17.39 -3.95 5.27
C LEU A 213 15.97 -4.51 5.24
N LEU A 214 15.61 -5.24 4.17
CA LEU A 214 14.30 -5.89 4.05
C LEU A 214 14.10 -6.99 5.10
N GLU A 215 15.10 -7.82 5.37
CA GLU A 215 15.07 -8.84 6.43
C GLU A 215 14.86 -8.18 7.80
N ARG A 216 15.63 -7.13 8.08
CA ARG A 216 15.50 -6.36 9.34
C ARG A 216 14.11 -5.76 9.48
N ILE A 217 13.59 -5.14 8.44
CA ILE A 217 12.24 -4.57 8.42
C ILE A 217 11.20 -5.67 8.66
N TYR A 218 11.34 -6.82 7.99
CA TYR A 218 10.40 -7.93 8.13
C TYR A 218 10.31 -8.47 9.56
N VAL A 219 11.45 -8.57 10.25
CA VAL A 219 11.49 -9.04 11.66
C VAL A 219 10.86 -8.01 12.60
N HIS A 220 11.02 -6.71 12.32
CA HIS A 220 10.63 -5.60 13.20
C HIS A 220 9.45 -4.78 12.68
N LEU A 221 8.52 -5.43 11.96
CA LEU A 221 7.30 -4.78 11.43
C LEU A 221 6.53 -4.05 12.53
N GLY A 222 6.26 -2.77 12.31
CA GLY A 222 5.51 -1.92 13.24
C GLY A 222 6.31 -1.44 14.47
N GLU A 223 7.57 -1.81 14.59
CA GLU A 223 8.45 -1.26 15.62
C GLU A 223 9.11 0.04 15.14
N VAL A 224 9.39 0.93 16.10
CA VAL A 224 10.06 2.20 15.78
C VAL A 224 11.55 1.95 15.53
N GLU A 225 12.01 2.32 14.36
CA GLU A 225 13.40 2.20 13.92
C GLU A 225 14.03 3.57 13.62
N SER A 226 15.34 3.67 13.77
CA SER A 226 16.14 4.83 13.36
C SER A 226 17.11 4.44 12.25
N LEU A 227 17.48 5.40 11.40
CA LEU A 227 18.45 5.17 10.31
C LEU A 227 19.78 4.63 10.81
N ARG A 228 20.24 5.13 11.98
CA ARG A 228 21.49 4.67 12.60
C ARG A 228 21.41 3.19 13.00
N LYS A 229 20.30 2.78 13.63
CA LYS A 229 20.10 1.39 14.05
C LYS A 229 20.01 0.46 12.85
N LEU A 230 19.23 0.86 11.83
CA LEU A 230 19.14 0.10 10.58
C LEU A 230 20.50 -0.03 9.88
N GLY A 231 21.32 1.03 9.86
CA GLY A 231 22.65 1.00 9.28
C GLY A 231 23.63 0.07 10.04
N ALA A 232 23.59 0.10 11.37
CA ALA A 232 24.40 -0.77 12.21
C ALA A 232 24.04 -2.25 12.04
N ASP A 233 22.74 -2.56 11.97
CA ASP A 233 22.23 -3.93 11.79
C ASP A 233 22.43 -4.45 10.35
N ALA A 234 22.53 -3.55 9.37
CA ALA A 234 22.79 -3.89 7.96
C ALA A 234 24.28 -3.90 7.58
N THR A 235 25.16 -4.17 8.55
CA THR A 235 26.60 -4.25 8.34
C THR A 235 26.96 -5.33 7.29
N ILE A 236 27.80 -4.97 6.29
CA ILE A 236 28.34 -5.87 5.28
C ILE A 236 29.86 -5.89 5.41
N GLU A 237 30.44 -7.10 5.52
CA GLU A 237 31.89 -7.30 5.61
C GLU A 237 32.57 -6.47 6.75
N GLY A 238 31.84 -6.31 7.87
CA GLY A 238 32.32 -5.56 9.02
C GLY A 238 32.23 -4.03 8.90
N ARG A 239 31.61 -3.51 7.82
CA ARG A 239 31.38 -2.09 7.62
C ARG A 239 29.90 -1.75 7.77
N GLU A 240 29.60 -0.80 8.67
CA GLU A 240 28.25 -0.24 8.82
C GLU A 240 27.89 0.59 7.59
N ALA A 241 26.62 0.50 7.18
CA ALA A 241 26.12 1.35 6.10
C ALA A 241 25.95 2.80 6.59
N ALA A 242 26.47 3.76 5.81
CA ALA A 242 26.30 5.19 6.15
C ALA A 242 24.81 5.58 6.19
N PRO A 243 24.38 6.45 7.12
CA PRO A 243 22.96 6.85 7.23
C PRO A 243 22.34 7.36 5.93
N ASN A 244 23.08 8.15 5.14
CA ASN A 244 22.59 8.64 3.84
C ASN A 244 22.38 7.51 2.81
N THR A 245 23.23 6.47 2.86
CA THR A 245 23.06 5.27 2.03
C THR A 245 21.81 4.54 2.46
N VAL A 246 21.64 4.29 3.76
CA VAL A 246 20.43 3.65 4.30
C VAL A 246 19.17 4.43 3.90
N GLU A 247 19.20 5.76 4.03
CA GLU A 247 18.08 6.64 3.63
C GLU A 247 17.71 6.46 2.17
N SER A 248 18.70 6.46 1.25
CA SER A 248 18.45 6.27 -0.18
C SER A 248 17.82 4.91 -0.50
N TYR A 249 18.24 3.85 0.22
CA TYR A 249 17.68 2.51 0.04
C TYR A 249 16.25 2.42 0.60
N LEU A 250 16.00 3.00 1.79
CA LEU A 250 14.66 3.05 2.37
C LEU A 250 13.69 3.86 1.51
N GLN A 251 14.15 4.94 0.91
CA GLN A 251 13.34 5.71 -0.04
C GLN A 251 12.96 4.86 -1.25
N ALA A 252 13.89 4.11 -1.84
CA ALA A 252 13.57 3.25 -2.97
C ALA A 252 12.63 2.09 -2.60
N LEU A 253 12.78 1.53 -1.40
CA LEU A 253 11.86 0.52 -0.87
C LEU A 253 10.44 1.06 -0.69
N ASP A 254 10.29 2.27 -0.16
CA ASP A 254 9.00 2.94 0.00
C ASP A 254 8.41 3.33 -1.37
N GLU A 255 9.22 3.89 -2.26
CA GLU A 255 8.81 4.21 -3.64
C GLU A 255 8.32 2.98 -4.42
N SER A 256 8.92 1.80 -4.21
CA SER A 256 8.46 0.54 -4.83
C SER A 256 7.12 0.04 -4.29
N MET A 257 6.61 0.65 -3.24
CA MET A 257 5.40 0.25 -2.51
C MET A 257 5.47 -1.17 -1.90
N LEU A 258 6.61 -1.85 -1.95
CA LEU A 258 6.81 -3.13 -1.26
C LEU A 258 6.82 -2.93 0.25
N VAL A 259 7.54 -1.90 0.69
CA VAL A 259 7.62 -1.46 2.08
C VAL A 259 6.94 -0.10 2.21
N ARG A 260 6.18 0.07 3.27
CA ARG A 260 5.56 1.34 3.63
C ARG A 260 6.34 1.95 4.79
N ARG A 261 6.96 3.09 4.55
CA ARG A 261 7.65 3.86 5.56
C ARG A 261 6.69 4.84 6.22
N VAL A 262 6.39 4.64 7.49
CA VAL A 262 5.36 5.39 8.22
C VAL A 262 6.01 6.27 9.27
N MET A 263 5.76 7.58 9.16
CA MET A 263 6.24 8.58 10.13
C MET A 263 5.43 8.53 11.41
N LYS A 264 6.03 8.95 12.51
CA LYS A 264 5.32 9.16 13.76
C LYS A 264 4.53 10.47 13.74
N TYR A 265 3.33 10.44 14.27
CA TYR A 265 2.54 11.64 14.55
C TYR A 265 2.49 11.86 16.06
N ASP A 266 3.00 12.99 16.52
CA ASP A 266 2.95 13.40 17.92
C ASP A 266 1.65 14.16 18.18
N ILE A 267 0.72 13.52 18.88
CA ILE A 267 -0.59 14.10 19.20
C ILE A 267 -0.45 15.34 20.10
N PHE A 268 0.58 15.36 20.98
CA PHE A 268 0.79 16.49 21.87
C PHE A 268 1.24 17.74 21.13
N LEU A 269 2.13 17.56 20.13
CA LEU A 269 2.63 18.64 19.28
C LEU A 269 1.71 18.95 18.09
N GLY A 270 0.84 18.00 17.69
CA GLY A 270 -0.02 18.14 16.52
C GLY A 270 0.71 18.05 15.19
N GLU A 271 1.90 17.43 15.14
CA GLU A 271 2.75 17.38 13.95
C GLU A 271 3.45 16.04 13.77
N LEU A 272 4.01 15.83 12.57
CA LEU A 272 4.85 14.66 12.28
C LEU A 272 6.22 14.81 12.94
N ALA A 273 6.67 13.76 13.59
CA ALA A 273 7.99 13.72 14.22
C ALA A 273 9.10 13.73 13.17
N LYS A 274 10.19 14.45 13.43
CA LYS A 274 11.33 14.59 12.49
C LYS A 274 12.19 13.33 12.38
N SER A 275 12.00 12.33 13.25
CA SER A 275 12.81 11.11 13.26
C SER A 275 12.04 9.92 13.84
N GLY A 276 12.51 8.73 13.48
CA GLY A 276 11.89 7.46 13.85
C GLY A 276 10.73 7.11 12.92
N TYR A 277 10.80 5.91 12.37
CA TYR A 277 9.85 5.40 11.41
C TYR A 277 9.40 4.01 11.86
N CYS A 278 8.16 3.65 11.52
CA CYS A 278 7.75 2.26 11.50
C CYS A 278 7.67 1.79 10.05
N PHE A 279 7.91 0.52 9.84
CA PHE A 279 7.85 -0.08 8.51
C PHE A 279 6.81 -1.18 8.48
N TYR A 280 6.09 -1.25 7.35
CA TYR A 280 5.09 -2.27 7.09
C TYR A 280 5.27 -2.80 5.67
N LEU A 281 4.90 -4.05 5.43
CA LEU A 281 4.85 -4.63 4.09
C LEU A 281 3.46 -4.48 3.49
N SER A 282 3.39 -4.23 2.19
CA SER A 282 2.11 -4.17 1.46
C SER A 282 1.43 -5.54 1.35
N ASP A 283 2.21 -6.63 1.44
CA ASP A 283 1.69 -8.00 1.60
C ASP A 283 2.68 -8.83 2.44
N LEU A 284 2.18 -9.45 3.50
CA LEU A 284 3.01 -10.23 4.44
C LEU A 284 3.56 -11.51 3.85
N ALA A 285 2.82 -12.15 2.92
CA ALA A 285 3.26 -13.42 2.34
C ALA A 285 4.47 -13.25 1.43
N LEU A 286 4.68 -12.06 0.83
CA LEU A 286 5.91 -11.72 0.11
C LEU A 286 7.13 -11.84 1.02
N GLY A 287 7.10 -11.20 2.20
CA GLY A 287 8.19 -11.28 3.17
C GLY A 287 8.36 -12.69 3.75
N ARG A 288 7.25 -13.37 4.06
CA ARG A 288 7.28 -14.75 4.55
C ARG A 288 7.92 -15.72 3.54
N THR A 289 7.58 -15.59 2.28
CA THR A 289 8.15 -16.44 1.22
C THR A 289 9.66 -16.24 1.10
N ARG A 290 10.15 -15.01 1.32
CA ARG A 290 11.57 -14.69 1.22
C ARG A 290 12.36 -15.04 2.49
N TYR A 291 11.83 -14.72 3.66
CA TYR A 291 12.56 -14.80 4.94
C TYR A 291 12.06 -15.91 5.87
N GLY A 292 10.99 -16.59 5.51
CA GLY A 292 10.44 -17.68 6.30
C GLY A 292 9.64 -17.22 7.54
N LYS A 293 9.53 -18.12 8.52
CA LYS A 293 8.87 -17.84 9.79
C LYS A 293 9.92 -17.51 10.85
N PHE A 294 9.75 -16.36 11.52
CA PHE A 294 10.56 -16.01 12.67
C PHE A 294 9.78 -16.21 13.97
N PRO A 295 10.43 -16.72 15.06
CA PRO A 295 9.83 -16.75 16.38
C PRO A 295 9.36 -15.33 16.79
N GLY A 296 8.14 -15.21 17.31
CA GLY A 296 7.60 -13.93 17.80
C GLY A 296 7.08 -12.97 16.74
N ILE A 297 7.23 -13.26 15.45
CA ILE A 297 6.76 -12.37 14.38
C ILE A 297 5.25 -12.22 14.33
N GLU A 298 4.48 -13.15 14.94
CA GLU A 298 3.03 -13.13 14.81
C GLU A 298 2.39 -11.81 15.28
N ALA A 299 2.84 -11.26 16.41
CA ALA A 299 2.32 -9.98 16.90
C ALA A 299 2.63 -8.83 15.92
N ASN A 300 3.83 -8.81 15.34
CA ASN A 300 4.24 -7.83 14.34
C ASN A 300 3.50 -8.01 13.02
N ALA A 301 3.26 -9.25 12.60
CA ALA A 301 2.43 -9.58 11.45
C ALA A 301 0.99 -9.09 11.62
N ILE A 302 0.41 -9.23 12.81
CA ILE A 302 -0.93 -8.71 13.10
C ILE A 302 -0.93 -7.17 13.14
N ARG A 303 0.11 -6.50 13.65
CA ARG A 303 0.25 -5.05 13.54
C ARG A 303 0.29 -4.61 12.07
N ASN A 304 1.03 -5.32 11.23
CA ASN A 304 1.05 -5.06 9.79
C ASN A 304 -0.34 -5.21 9.16
N LEU A 305 -1.08 -6.26 9.52
CA LEU A 305 -2.46 -6.44 9.06
C LEU A 305 -3.37 -5.29 9.52
N ILE A 306 -3.28 -4.88 10.78
CA ILE A 306 -4.05 -3.73 11.30
C ILE A 306 -3.71 -2.45 10.54
N TYR A 307 -2.42 -2.21 10.27
CA TYR A 307 -1.98 -1.08 9.45
C TYR A 307 -2.63 -1.08 8.07
N LEU A 308 -2.57 -2.20 7.33
CA LEU A 308 -3.16 -2.32 6.00
C LEU A 308 -4.69 -2.10 6.03
N GLU A 309 -5.36 -2.64 7.03
CA GLU A 309 -6.80 -2.44 7.22
C GLU A 309 -7.16 -0.98 7.57
N LEU A 310 -6.35 -0.29 8.35
CA LEU A 310 -6.54 1.14 8.64
C LEU A 310 -6.35 1.97 7.36
N CYS A 311 -5.33 1.66 6.54
CA CYS A 311 -5.14 2.30 5.22
C CYS A 311 -6.34 2.05 4.30
N ALA A 312 -6.83 0.81 4.22
CA ALA A 312 -7.98 0.44 3.40
C ALA A 312 -9.31 1.07 3.88
N ARG A 313 -9.36 1.67 5.06
CA ARG A 313 -10.54 2.42 5.58
C ARG A 313 -10.51 3.89 5.23
N GLY A 314 -9.46 4.35 4.58
CA GLY A 314 -9.24 5.75 4.24
C GLY A 314 -8.69 6.57 5.42
N GLY A 315 -7.94 7.60 5.08
CA GLY A 315 -7.27 8.48 6.04
C GLY A 315 -5.77 8.19 6.16
N ALA A 316 -5.04 9.19 6.64
CA ALA A 316 -3.61 9.05 6.89
C ALA A 316 -3.38 8.23 8.15
N VAL A 317 -2.55 7.18 8.03
CA VAL A 317 -2.16 6.30 9.14
C VAL A 317 -0.71 6.59 9.51
N HIS A 318 -0.46 6.84 10.79
CA HIS A 318 0.86 7.14 11.35
C HIS A 318 1.14 6.25 12.56
N CYS A 319 2.41 6.05 12.91
CA CYS A 319 2.76 5.54 14.23
C CYS A 319 2.43 6.58 15.29
N GLY A 320 1.86 6.15 16.41
CA GLY A 320 1.39 7.07 17.43
C GLY A 320 2.49 7.49 18.41
N ARG A 321 2.47 8.77 18.79
CA ARG A 321 3.28 9.30 19.87
C ARG A 321 2.50 10.31 20.70
N TYR A 322 2.71 10.30 22.00
CA TYR A 322 2.19 11.31 22.91
C TYR A 322 3.16 11.54 24.07
N ASP A 323 3.61 12.78 24.26
CA ASP A 323 4.51 13.19 25.34
C ASP A 323 5.70 12.23 25.52
N GLY A 324 6.42 11.98 24.41
CA GLY A 324 7.61 11.12 24.38
C GLY A 324 7.36 9.62 24.43
N THR A 325 6.10 9.17 24.57
CA THR A 325 5.76 7.75 24.65
C THR A 325 5.09 7.30 23.34
N ASP A 326 5.61 6.22 22.74
CA ASP A 326 5.12 5.67 21.48
C ASP A 326 4.00 4.65 21.72
N PHE A 327 3.08 4.53 20.75
CA PHE A 327 2.02 3.52 20.69
C PHE A 327 1.74 3.16 19.22
N ASP A 328 0.92 2.13 18.92
CA ASP A 328 0.92 1.52 17.60
C ASP A 328 0.51 2.50 16.48
N PHE A 329 -0.72 3.07 16.50
CA PHE A 329 -1.20 3.87 15.38
C PHE A 329 -2.00 5.10 15.78
N VAL A 330 -1.91 6.11 14.92
CA VAL A 330 -2.83 7.25 14.86
C VAL A 330 -3.42 7.32 13.45
N THR A 331 -4.75 7.40 13.34
CA THR A 331 -5.40 7.78 12.11
C THR A 331 -5.89 9.21 12.22
N LEU A 332 -5.74 9.98 11.13
CA LEU A 332 -6.22 11.36 11.06
C LEU A 332 -7.45 11.44 10.15
N ASN A 333 -8.55 12.00 10.67
CA ASN A 333 -9.69 12.40 9.87
C ASN A 333 -9.75 13.94 9.87
N GLY A 334 -9.22 14.54 8.81
CA GLY A 334 -8.79 15.94 8.87
C GLY A 334 -7.75 16.12 9.97
N ASN A 335 -7.98 17.03 10.92
CA ASN A 335 -7.09 17.27 12.05
C ASN A 335 -7.49 16.50 13.32
N ARG A 336 -8.42 15.55 13.23
CA ARG A 336 -8.89 14.80 14.40
C ARG A 336 -8.17 13.46 14.52
N PRO A 337 -7.30 13.27 15.52
CA PRO A 337 -6.60 12.02 15.75
C PRO A 337 -7.52 10.96 16.37
N HIS A 338 -7.33 9.69 16.00
CA HIS A 338 -7.88 8.51 16.66
C HIS A 338 -6.74 7.55 16.95
N CYS A 339 -6.57 7.15 18.20
CA CYS A 339 -5.50 6.27 18.65
C CYS A 339 -5.92 4.80 18.58
N TRP A 340 -5.03 3.95 18.06
CA TRP A 340 -5.21 2.51 17.96
C TRP A 340 -4.05 1.79 18.60
N GLN A 341 -4.33 0.76 19.39
CA GLN A 341 -3.33 -0.04 20.06
C GLN A 341 -3.67 -1.51 19.95
N TYR A 342 -2.72 -2.33 19.51
CA TYR A 342 -2.88 -3.78 19.53
C TYR A 342 -2.39 -4.36 20.85
N ALA A 343 -3.20 -5.21 21.46
CA ALA A 343 -2.87 -5.97 22.67
C ALA A 343 -2.90 -7.47 22.31
N PRO A 344 -1.74 -8.06 21.95
CA PRO A 344 -1.66 -9.45 21.48
C PRO A 344 -2.12 -10.45 22.54
N GLU A 345 -1.81 -10.18 23.81
CA GLU A 345 -2.09 -11.05 24.93
C GLU A 345 -2.76 -10.31 26.08
N LEU A 346 -3.61 -11.05 26.79
CA LEU A 346 -4.18 -10.61 28.07
C LEU A 346 -3.45 -11.34 29.21
N VAL A 347 -2.96 -10.61 30.18
CA VAL A 347 -2.32 -11.18 31.38
C VAL A 347 -3.36 -11.16 32.52
N ASN A 348 -3.67 -12.31 33.09
CA ASN A 348 -4.74 -12.48 34.08
C ASN A 348 -6.05 -11.80 33.60
N GLU A 349 -6.42 -12.08 32.33
CA GLU A 349 -7.64 -11.56 31.70
C GLU A 349 -7.71 -10.02 31.61
N ARG A 350 -6.56 -9.32 31.73
CA ARG A 350 -6.45 -7.86 31.68
C ARG A 350 -5.47 -7.43 30.60
N ILE A 351 -5.69 -6.26 30.05
CA ILE A 351 -4.70 -5.65 29.14
C ILE A 351 -3.48 -5.23 29.96
N PRO A 352 -2.27 -5.63 29.55
CA PRO A 352 -1.04 -5.28 30.26
C PRO A 352 -0.84 -3.78 30.47
N THR A 353 -0.34 -3.39 31.64
CA THR A 353 -0.08 -1.98 31.97
C THR A 353 0.81 -1.26 30.94
N PRO A 354 1.88 -1.86 30.42
CA PRO A 354 2.70 -1.20 29.38
C PRO A 354 1.92 -0.79 28.13
N ILE A 355 0.90 -1.59 27.74
CA ILE A 355 0.03 -1.29 26.60
C ILE A 355 -0.96 -0.16 26.93
N LEU A 356 -1.46 -0.10 28.16
CA LEU A 356 -2.42 0.91 28.60
C LEU A 356 -1.78 2.25 28.92
N SER A 357 -0.55 2.25 29.44
CA SER A 357 0.10 3.45 29.99
C SER A 357 0.20 4.60 28.99
N PRO A 358 0.61 4.40 27.73
CA PRO A 358 0.64 5.46 26.74
C PRO A 358 -0.73 6.10 26.53
N LEU A 359 -1.75 5.26 26.35
CA LEU A 359 -3.10 5.71 26.05
C LEU A 359 -3.79 6.45 27.19
N LYS A 360 -3.47 6.12 28.46
CA LYS A 360 -4.05 6.78 29.63
C LYS A 360 -3.60 8.24 29.77
N ARG A 361 -2.44 8.58 29.19
CA ARG A 361 -1.89 9.95 29.23
C ARG A 361 -2.56 10.87 28.20
N ILE A 362 -3.07 10.29 27.09
CA ILE A 362 -3.73 11.01 26.02
C ILE A 362 -5.07 11.60 26.53
N PRO A 363 -5.41 12.86 26.19
CA PRO A 363 -6.67 13.51 26.61
C PRO A 363 -7.91 12.65 26.33
N ARG A 364 -8.95 12.79 27.18
CA ARG A 364 -10.15 11.94 27.12
C ARG A 364 -11.01 12.17 25.87
N ASP A 365 -10.97 13.34 25.31
CA ASP A 365 -11.67 13.74 24.08
C ASP A 365 -11.07 13.14 22.82
N VAL A 366 -9.82 12.66 22.87
CA VAL A 366 -9.22 11.90 21.77
C VAL A 366 -9.72 10.46 21.81
N PRO A 367 -10.40 9.96 20.75
CA PRO A 367 -10.86 8.57 20.69
C PRO A 367 -9.70 7.57 20.76
N LYS A 368 -9.90 6.48 21.51
CA LYS A 368 -8.91 5.43 21.70
C LYS A 368 -9.56 4.07 21.53
N THR A 369 -9.01 3.25 20.65
CA THR A 369 -9.46 1.87 20.45
C THR A 369 -8.30 0.90 20.70
N ILE A 370 -8.56 -0.11 21.52
CA ILE A 370 -7.64 -1.22 21.76
C ILE A 370 -8.18 -2.45 21.03
N ILE A 371 -7.33 -3.07 20.24
CA ILE A 371 -7.65 -4.30 19.50
C ILE A 371 -7.02 -5.47 20.26
N THR A 372 -7.84 -6.44 20.67
CA THR A 372 -7.41 -7.62 21.42
C THR A 372 -7.63 -8.88 20.59
N ARG A 373 -6.83 -9.92 20.85
CA ARG A 373 -6.99 -11.23 20.21
C ARG A 373 -8.27 -11.93 20.67
N ARG A 374 -8.61 -11.80 21.95
CA ARG A 374 -9.78 -12.40 22.60
C ARG A 374 -10.66 -11.34 23.24
N LYS A 375 -11.94 -11.65 23.40
CA LYS A 375 -12.88 -10.76 24.10
C LYS A 375 -12.41 -10.53 25.54
N LEU A 376 -12.49 -9.29 25.98
CA LEU A 376 -12.18 -8.93 27.36
C LEU A 376 -13.32 -9.43 28.29
N PRO A 377 -13.03 -10.26 29.29
CA PRO A 377 -14.08 -10.80 30.17
C PRO A 377 -14.60 -9.79 31.20
N HIS A 378 -13.79 -8.74 31.48
CA HIS A 378 -14.10 -7.73 32.49
C HIS A 378 -14.45 -6.38 31.86
N ARG A 379 -14.77 -5.40 32.73
CA ARG A 379 -15.11 -4.03 32.33
C ARG A 379 -13.97 -3.40 31.52
N GLN A 380 -14.32 -2.74 30.44
CA GLN A 380 -13.37 -2.00 29.60
C GLN A 380 -12.66 -0.90 30.39
N PRO A 381 -11.39 -0.59 30.06
CA PRO A 381 -10.70 0.57 30.62
C PRO A 381 -11.47 1.86 30.36
N ALA A 382 -11.56 2.73 31.36
CA ALA A 382 -12.33 3.98 31.26
C ALA A 382 -11.80 4.87 30.12
N GLY A 383 -12.70 5.37 29.30
CA GLY A 383 -12.38 6.26 28.17
C GLY A 383 -11.70 5.58 26.98
N MET A 384 -11.78 4.25 26.88
CA MET A 384 -11.21 3.46 25.77
C MET A 384 -12.25 2.48 25.26
N ASN A 385 -12.34 2.35 23.95
CA ASN A 385 -13.09 1.29 23.30
C ASN A 385 -12.20 0.03 23.15
N VAL A 386 -12.73 -1.14 23.46
CA VAL A 386 -12.01 -2.41 23.28
C VAL A 386 -12.82 -3.31 22.37
N ILE A 387 -12.18 -3.72 21.26
CA ILE A 387 -12.78 -4.62 20.27
C ILE A 387 -11.85 -5.80 20.00
N THR A 388 -12.42 -6.91 19.55
CA THR A 388 -11.58 -8.04 19.13
C THR A 388 -11.00 -7.80 17.74
N LEU A 389 -9.89 -8.47 17.42
CA LEU A 389 -9.30 -8.46 16.07
C LEU A 389 -10.32 -8.91 15.02
N GLU A 390 -11.12 -9.92 15.32
CA GLU A 390 -12.20 -10.38 14.44
C GLU A 390 -13.23 -9.26 14.19
N GLN A 391 -13.72 -8.60 15.23
CA GLN A 391 -14.65 -7.48 15.10
C GLN A 391 -14.05 -6.35 14.26
N PHE A 392 -12.77 -6.04 14.47
CA PHE A 392 -12.08 -5.02 13.69
C PHE A 392 -11.98 -5.42 12.21
N LEU A 393 -11.45 -6.60 11.89
CA LEU A 393 -11.19 -7.04 10.52
C LEU A 393 -12.47 -7.30 9.72
N MET A 394 -13.55 -7.73 10.39
CA MET A 394 -14.84 -8.04 9.73
C MET A 394 -15.78 -6.85 9.65
N SER A 395 -15.53 -5.75 10.38
CA SER A 395 -16.35 -4.53 10.30
C SER A 395 -16.14 -3.81 8.96
N ALA A 396 -17.23 -3.28 8.42
CA ALA A 396 -17.16 -2.40 7.26
C ALA A 396 -16.45 -1.09 7.63
N PRO A 397 -15.73 -0.42 6.70
CA PRO A 397 -15.24 0.93 6.93
C PRO A 397 -16.43 1.87 7.19
N THR A 398 -16.25 2.74 8.17
CA THR A 398 -17.25 3.76 8.50
C THR A 398 -17.30 4.92 7.51
N THR A 399 -16.25 5.06 6.72
CA THR A 399 -16.13 6.08 5.67
C THR A 399 -15.76 5.36 4.36
N PRO A 400 -16.35 5.72 3.20
CA PRO A 400 -15.90 5.23 1.92
C PRO A 400 -14.41 5.59 1.72
N ILE A 401 -13.66 4.71 1.09
CA ILE A 401 -12.23 4.93 0.78
C ILE A 401 -12.05 6.11 -0.19
N LEU A 402 -13.11 6.48 -0.93
CA LEU A 402 -13.12 7.43 -2.05
C LEU A 402 -14.29 8.41 -1.98
#